data_7ca8c762fbe3dc02600c405ca0fb494b
#
_entry.id   7ca8c762fbe3dc02600c405ca0fb494b
#
_cell.length_a   1.000
_cell.length_b   1.000
_cell.length_c   1.000
_cell.angle_alpha   90.00
_cell.angle_beta   90.00
_cell.angle_gamma   90.00
#
_symmetry.space_group_name_H-M   'P 1'
#
loop_
_entity.id
_entity.type
_entity.pdbx_description
1 polymer ?
#
loop_
_entity_poly.entity_id
_entity_poly.type
_entity_poly.pdbx_seq_one_letter_code
_entity_poly.pdbx_strand_id
1 'polypeptide(L)'
;IPSIALSATSNCFKTTLPFAAKLGKVGDIFFSYSFLAYAAIIIALITAYFFKHTRTGLQLRAVGENPATSDAAGINVGRYKYVSTIVGSVIAGLGGLYYVMDYANGVWSNNGFGDRGWLAIALVIFAVWKPDLGILGSFLFGGLMVVHNYIPNLSFGAQELFMMTPYVVTIIVLVAVSMRRKRENLPPASLGLSYFREDR
;
A
#
# COMPACT_ATOMS: atom_id res chain seq x y z
N ILE A 1 -5.39 -30.59 10.34
CA ILE A 1 -6.23 -29.49 10.82
C ILE A 1 -7.30 -29.34 9.77
N PRO A 2 -8.62 -29.52 10.12
CA PRO A 2 -9.68 -29.37 9.13
C PRO A 2 -9.64 -27.95 8.59
N SER A 3 -9.58 -27.80 7.28
CA SER A 3 -9.77 -26.54 6.59
C SER A 3 -11.18 -26.06 6.91
N ILE A 4 -11.31 -25.16 7.87
CA ILE A 4 -12.58 -24.48 8.13
C ILE A 4 -12.85 -23.66 6.89
N ALA A 5 -13.76 -24.15 6.05
CA ALA A 5 -14.20 -23.44 4.87
C ALA A 5 -15.01 -22.22 5.35
N LEU A 6 -14.37 -21.08 5.40
CA LEU A 6 -14.99 -19.76 5.64
C LEU A 6 -15.76 -19.27 4.40
N SER A 7 -16.21 -20.22 3.55
CA SER A 7 -16.92 -19.94 2.30
C SER A 7 -18.22 -19.12 2.48
N ALA A 8 -18.82 -19.15 3.66
CA ALA A 8 -20.00 -18.35 3.96
C ALA A 8 -19.69 -16.87 4.23
N THR A 9 -18.49 -16.54 4.70
CA THR A 9 -18.09 -15.17 5.01
C THR A 9 -17.54 -14.41 3.82
N SER A 10 -16.99 -15.09 2.82
CA SER A 10 -16.46 -14.44 1.61
C SER A 10 -17.55 -13.74 0.78
N ASN A 11 -18.78 -14.25 0.81
CA ASN A 11 -19.90 -13.62 0.10
C ASN A 11 -20.50 -12.42 0.84
N CYS A 12 -20.28 -12.28 2.15
CA CYS A 12 -20.74 -11.11 2.91
C CYS A 12 -20.01 -9.82 2.54
N PHE A 13 -18.79 -9.90 2.01
CA PHE A 13 -17.98 -8.74 1.63
C PHE A 13 -18.10 -8.36 0.15
N LYS A 14 -18.63 -9.25 -0.70
CA LYS A 14 -18.96 -8.97 -2.10
C LYS A 14 -20.39 -8.46 -2.21
N THR A 15 -20.70 -7.34 -1.61
CA THR A 15 -21.98 -6.66 -1.81
C THR A 15 -21.89 -5.86 -3.10
N THR A 16 -22.50 -6.36 -4.16
CA THR A 16 -22.86 -5.51 -5.31
C THR A 16 -23.79 -4.41 -4.81
N LEU A 17 -23.32 -3.18 -4.85
CA LEU A 17 -24.17 -2.05 -4.46
C LEU A 17 -25.41 -2.00 -5.37
N PRO A 18 -26.63 -1.80 -4.81
CA PRO A 18 -27.86 -1.85 -5.58
C PRO A 18 -27.92 -0.85 -6.75
N PHE A 19 -27.03 0.14 -6.75
CA PHE A 19 -26.83 1.10 -7.85
C PHE A 19 -26.06 0.53 -9.05
N ALA A 20 -25.25 -0.52 -8.87
CA ALA A 20 -24.46 -1.11 -9.94
C ALA A 20 -25.33 -1.62 -11.09
N ALA A 21 -26.48 -2.22 -10.76
CA ALA A 21 -27.43 -2.74 -11.75
C ALA A 21 -28.03 -1.66 -12.66
N LYS A 22 -28.07 -0.40 -12.24
CA LYS A 22 -28.63 0.72 -13.04
C LYS A 22 -27.61 1.35 -14.00
N LEU A 23 -26.31 1.16 -13.79
CA LEU A 23 -25.23 1.77 -14.61
C LEU A 23 -24.72 0.83 -15.72
N GLY A 24 -25.28 -0.36 -15.91
CA GLY A 24 -24.84 -1.30 -16.93
C GLY A 24 -23.37 -1.72 -16.76
N LYS A 25 -22.63 -1.94 -17.87
CA LYS A 25 -21.24 -2.40 -17.87
C LYS A 25 -20.27 -1.52 -17.04
N VAL A 26 -20.54 -0.23 -16.93
CA VAL A 26 -19.73 0.70 -16.12
C VAL A 26 -19.96 0.45 -14.63
N GLY A 27 -21.19 0.14 -14.23
CA GLY A 27 -21.54 -0.25 -12.87
C GLY A 27 -20.82 -1.52 -12.43
N ASP A 28 -20.75 -2.52 -13.28
CA ASP A 28 -20.07 -3.78 -13.00
C ASP A 28 -18.54 -3.61 -12.86
N ILE A 29 -17.95 -2.70 -13.62
CA ILE A 29 -16.49 -2.44 -13.55
C ILE A 29 -16.13 -1.67 -12.28
N PHE A 30 -16.96 -0.72 -11.85
CA PHE A 30 -16.60 0.17 -10.73
C PHE A 30 -17.21 -0.23 -9.40
N PHE A 31 -18.33 -0.99 -9.38
CA PHE A 31 -19.11 -1.28 -8.18
C PHE A 31 -19.26 -2.78 -7.84
N SER A 32 -18.48 -3.65 -8.49
CA SER A 32 -18.49 -5.09 -8.22
C SER A 32 -17.37 -5.56 -7.26
N TYR A 33 -16.62 -4.61 -6.69
CA TYR A 33 -15.51 -4.94 -5.79
C TYR A 33 -15.96 -5.07 -4.33
N SER A 34 -15.15 -5.74 -3.54
CA SER A 34 -15.35 -5.89 -2.10
C SER A 34 -15.35 -4.52 -1.39
N PHE A 35 -16.14 -4.42 -0.32
CA PHE A 35 -16.13 -3.27 0.59
C PHE A 35 -14.71 -2.86 1.04
N LEU A 36 -13.84 -3.84 1.29
CA LEU A 36 -12.47 -3.58 1.72
C LEU A 36 -11.62 -2.88 0.63
N ALA A 37 -11.89 -3.13 -0.66
CA ALA A 37 -11.22 -2.44 -1.75
C ALA A 37 -11.55 -0.93 -1.76
N TYR A 38 -12.83 -0.57 -1.55
CA TYR A 38 -13.23 0.84 -1.43
C TYR A 38 -12.67 1.47 -0.16
N ALA A 39 -12.68 0.74 0.96
CA ALA A 39 -12.08 1.19 2.20
C ALA A 39 -10.59 1.51 2.03
N ALA A 40 -9.84 0.69 1.28
CA ALA A 40 -8.44 0.94 1.00
C ALA A 40 -8.22 2.26 0.23
N ILE A 41 -9.04 2.53 -0.79
CA ILE A 41 -8.98 3.79 -1.55
C ILE A 41 -9.31 4.98 -0.65
N ILE A 42 -10.35 4.87 0.17
CA ILE A 42 -10.78 5.91 1.12
C ILE A 42 -9.65 6.18 2.14
N ILE A 43 -9.05 5.14 2.72
CA ILE A 43 -7.94 5.27 3.66
C ILE A 43 -6.75 5.97 2.99
N ALA A 44 -6.42 5.62 1.74
CA ALA A 44 -5.33 6.24 1.01
C ALA A 44 -5.59 7.73 0.75
N LEU A 45 -6.82 8.11 0.37
CA LEU A 45 -7.22 9.50 0.18
C LEU A 45 -7.19 10.30 1.50
N ILE A 46 -7.71 9.72 2.58
CA ILE A 46 -7.67 10.33 3.93
C ILE A 46 -6.22 10.55 4.36
N THR A 47 -5.35 9.57 4.15
CA THR A 47 -3.93 9.67 4.48
C THR A 47 -3.25 10.76 3.66
N ALA A 48 -3.52 10.82 2.35
CA ALA A 48 -3.00 11.88 1.48
C ALA A 48 -3.45 13.28 1.93
N TYR A 49 -4.74 13.42 2.26
CA TYR A 49 -5.29 14.67 2.79
C TYR A 49 -4.67 15.04 4.13
N PHE A 50 -4.54 14.07 5.05
CA PHE A 50 -3.93 14.26 6.37
C PHE A 50 -2.52 14.82 6.26
N PHE A 51 -1.67 14.23 5.42
CA PHE A 51 -0.29 14.70 5.23
C PHE A 51 -0.19 16.06 4.56
N LYS A 52 -1.15 16.45 3.72
CA LYS A 52 -1.10 17.72 2.98
C LYS A 52 -1.72 18.89 3.75
N HIS A 53 -2.80 18.64 4.49
CA HIS A 53 -3.68 19.70 4.98
C HIS A 53 -3.76 19.79 6.51
N THR A 54 -3.12 18.89 7.27
CA THR A 54 -3.21 18.94 8.74
C THR A 54 -1.90 19.34 9.39
N ARG A 55 -2.00 20.08 10.51
CA ARG A 55 -0.84 20.43 11.35
C ARG A 55 -0.14 19.19 11.89
N THR A 56 -0.91 18.17 12.28
CA THR A 56 -0.39 16.90 12.80
C THR A 56 0.38 16.14 11.73
N GLY A 57 -0.11 16.13 10.48
CA GLY A 57 0.60 15.52 9.35
C GLY A 57 1.93 16.23 9.03
N LEU A 58 1.95 17.59 9.13
CA LEU A 58 3.16 18.37 8.97
C LEU A 58 4.18 18.06 10.06
N GLN A 59 3.73 18.02 11.33
CA GLN A 59 4.57 17.67 12.47
C GLN A 59 5.13 16.24 12.35
N LEU A 60 4.32 15.30 11.89
CA LEU A 60 4.76 13.92 11.65
C LEU A 60 5.86 13.85 10.57
N ARG A 61 5.74 14.63 9.49
CA ARG A 61 6.81 14.78 8.50
C ARG A 61 8.07 15.40 9.07
N ALA A 62 7.95 16.45 9.88
CA ALA A 62 9.09 17.10 10.55
C ALA A 62 9.83 16.12 11.47
N VAL A 63 9.09 15.32 12.25
CA VAL A 63 9.65 14.26 13.11
C VAL A 63 10.38 13.18 12.28
N GLY A 64 9.86 12.85 11.10
CA GLY A 64 10.51 11.89 10.18
C GLY A 64 11.77 12.45 9.54
N GLU A 65 11.84 13.75 9.28
CA GLU A 65 12.99 14.40 8.65
C GLU A 65 14.10 14.69 9.66
N ASN A 66 13.77 15.33 10.78
CA ASN A 66 14.73 15.62 11.84
C ASN A 66 14.05 15.60 13.21
N PRO A 67 14.14 14.50 13.95
CA PRO A 67 13.53 14.37 15.26
C PRO A 67 14.16 15.31 16.30
N ALA A 68 15.45 15.61 16.21
CA ALA A 68 16.14 16.49 17.17
C ALA A 68 15.63 17.94 17.08
N THR A 69 15.46 18.46 15.86
CA THR A 69 14.89 19.81 15.68
C THR A 69 13.41 19.86 16.05
N SER A 70 12.67 18.77 15.80
CA SER A 70 11.26 18.67 16.19
C SER A 70 11.08 18.66 17.70
N ASP A 71 11.94 17.97 18.44
CA ASP A 71 11.95 17.95 19.90
C ASP A 71 12.34 19.34 20.46
N ALA A 72 13.31 20.02 19.85
CA ALA A 72 13.66 21.40 20.22
C ALA A 72 12.50 22.39 20.01
N ALA A 73 11.64 22.14 19.02
CA ALA A 73 10.41 22.92 18.79
C ALA A 73 9.25 22.53 19.70
N GLY A 74 9.46 21.65 20.69
CA GLY A 74 8.45 21.23 21.66
C GLY A 74 7.53 20.10 21.18
N ILE A 75 7.83 19.44 20.06
CA ILE A 75 7.05 18.33 19.55
C ILE A 75 7.48 17.04 20.26
N ASN A 76 6.53 16.30 20.82
CA ASN A 76 6.82 15.03 21.47
C ASN A 76 7.10 13.92 20.44
N VAL A 77 8.37 13.74 20.07
CA VAL A 77 8.86 12.78 19.06
C VAL A 77 8.42 11.35 19.39
N GLY A 78 8.52 10.92 20.67
CA GLY A 78 8.13 9.57 21.08
C GLY A 78 6.67 9.28 20.78
N ARG A 79 5.76 10.20 21.18
CA ARG A 79 4.32 10.03 20.92
C ARG A 79 4.03 9.91 19.41
N TYR A 80 4.65 10.73 18.58
CA TYR A 80 4.45 10.67 17.13
C TYR A 80 4.95 9.36 16.54
N LYS A 81 6.13 8.87 16.95
CA LYS A 81 6.67 7.58 16.49
C LYS A 81 5.76 6.41 16.90
N TYR A 82 5.31 6.33 18.15
CA TYR A 82 4.43 5.27 18.62
C TYR A 82 3.08 5.27 17.89
N VAL A 83 2.41 6.42 17.83
CA VAL A 83 1.09 6.53 17.18
C VAL A 83 1.18 6.19 15.70
N SER A 84 2.19 6.69 14.99
CA SER A 84 2.35 6.39 13.56
C SER A 84 2.62 4.91 13.29
N THR A 85 3.41 4.26 14.16
CA THR A 85 3.67 2.81 14.05
C THR A 85 2.40 2.00 14.30
N ILE A 86 1.63 2.34 15.34
CA ILE A 86 0.36 1.65 15.64
C ILE A 86 -0.62 1.82 14.48
N VAL A 87 -0.84 3.04 14.00
CA VAL A 87 -1.75 3.30 12.89
C VAL A 87 -1.29 2.59 11.60
N GLY A 88 0.01 2.66 11.29
CA GLY A 88 0.58 1.96 10.15
C GLY A 88 0.38 0.45 10.22
N SER A 89 0.61 -0.15 11.39
CA SER A 89 0.41 -1.59 11.62
C SER A 89 -1.06 -2.00 11.49
N VAL A 90 -1.99 -1.18 11.96
CA VAL A 90 -3.44 -1.43 11.79
C VAL A 90 -3.81 -1.41 10.30
N ILE A 91 -3.35 -0.42 9.54
CA ILE A 91 -3.61 -0.34 8.10
C ILE A 91 -2.99 -1.54 7.36
N ALA A 92 -1.76 -1.94 7.72
CA ALA A 92 -1.14 -3.14 7.16
C ALA A 92 -1.92 -4.42 7.49
N GLY A 93 -2.45 -4.52 8.71
CA GLY A 93 -3.32 -5.62 9.14
C GLY A 93 -4.62 -5.70 8.31
N LEU A 94 -5.24 -4.55 7.99
CA LEU A 94 -6.40 -4.50 7.09
C LEU A 94 -6.05 -5.00 5.67
N GLY A 95 -4.83 -4.72 5.18
CA GLY A 95 -4.34 -5.28 3.92
C GLY A 95 -4.23 -6.81 3.95
N GLY A 96 -3.73 -7.38 5.06
CA GLY A 96 -3.71 -8.83 5.27
C GLY A 96 -5.11 -9.44 5.34
N LEU A 97 -6.04 -8.77 6.02
CA LEU A 97 -7.44 -9.17 6.09
C LEU A 97 -8.08 -9.20 4.69
N TYR A 98 -7.86 -8.15 3.89
CA TYR A 98 -8.32 -8.10 2.49
C TYR A 98 -7.80 -9.28 1.68
N TYR A 99 -6.52 -9.60 1.83
CA TYR A 99 -5.92 -10.73 1.12
C TYR A 99 -6.63 -12.05 1.45
N VAL A 100 -6.83 -12.36 2.73
CA VAL A 100 -7.45 -13.63 3.16
C VAL A 100 -8.92 -13.68 2.76
N MET A 101 -9.66 -12.61 3.00
CA MET A 101 -11.13 -12.62 2.84
C MET A 101 -11.57 -12.50 1.37
N ASP A 102 -10.88 -11.67 0.59
CA ASP A 102 -11.30 -11.36 -0.78
C ASP A 102 -10.47 -12.11 -1.84
N TYR A 103 -9.14 -12.03 -1.76
CA TYR A 103 -8.26 -12.64 -2.74
C TYR A 103 -8.17 -14.17 -2.59
N ALA A 104 -7.99 -14.66 -1.38
CA ALA A 104 -7.89 -16.09 -1.06
C ALA A 104 -9.26 -16.76 -0.80
N ASN A 105 -10.39 -16.05 -0.98
CA ASN A 105 -11.75 -16.54 -0.74
C ASN A 105 -11.94 -17.19 0.64
N GLY A 106 -11.33 -16.62 1.68
CA GLY A 106 -11.41 -17.13 3.05
C GLY A 106 -10.55 -18.35 3.37
N VAL A 107 -9.69 -18.78 2.45
CA VAL A 107 -8.77 -19.90 2.67
C VAL A 107 -7.44 -19.39 3.17
N TRP A 108 -7.03 -19.84 4.36
CA TRP A 108 -5.71 -19.54 4.89
C TRP A 108 -4.67 -20.55 4.36
N SER A 109 -3.55 -20.02 3.84
CA SER A 109 -2.37 -20.81 3.50
C SER A 109 -1.13 -20.15 4.10
N ASN A 110 -0.24 -20.95 4.70
CA ASN A 110 0.97 -20.42 5.36
C ASN A 110 1.88 -19.61 4.40
N ASN A 111 1.93 -19.98 3.12
CA ASN A 111 2.72 -19.29 2.10
C ASN A 111 1.87 -18.56 1.05
N GLY A 112 0.58 -18.45 1.25
CA GLY A 112 -0.35 -17.87 0.27
C GLY A 112 -0.05 -16.41 -0.06
N PHE A 113 0.46 -15.65 0.90
CA PHE A 113 0.83 -14.25 0.69
C PHE A 113 2.07 -14.10 -0.20
N GLY A 114 3.00 -15.07 -0.16
CA GLY A 114 4.23 -15.08 -0.97
C GLY A 114 5.03 -13.79 -0.87
N ASP A 115 5.57 -13.34 -1.99
CA ASP A 115 6.43 -12.15 -2.07
C ASP A 115 5.68 -10.82 -2.15
N ARG A 116 4.34 -10.81 -1.95
CA ARG A 116 3.52 -9.58 -2.04
C ARG A 116 3.90 -8.51 -1.02
N GLY A 117 4.47 -8.90 0.11
CA GLY A 117 5.02 -7.96 1.09
C GLY A 117 6.19 -7.16 0.51
N TRP A 118 7.09 -7.81 -0.21
CA TRP A 118 8.19 -7.16 -0.91
C TRP A 118 7.70 -6.26 -2.03
N LEU A 119 6.66 -6.69 -2.74
CA LEU A 119 6.02 -5.87 -3.77
C LEU A 119 5.41 -4.60 -3.17
N ALA A 120 4.82 -4.67 -1.97
CA ALA A 120 4.31 -3.48 -1.28
C ALA A 120 5.42 -2.49 -0.93
N ILE A 121 6.60 -2.97 -0.49
CA ILE A 121 7.78 -2.12 -0.27
C ILE A 121 8.24 -1.49 -1.59
N ALA A 122 8.33 -2.28 -2.67
CA ALA A 122 8.67 -1.78 -4.00
C ALA A 122 7.69 -0.69 -4.46
N LEU A 123 6.39 -0.85 -4.18
CA LEU A 123 5.38 0.15 -4.48
C LEU A 123 5.60 1.47 -3.71
N VAL A 124 5.97 1.41 -2.42
CA VAL A 124 6.27 2.60 -1.62
C VAL A 124 7.46 3.36 -2.19
N ILE A 125 8.51 2.65 -2.61
CA ILE A 125 9.69 3.23 -3.26
C ILE A 125 9.30 3.86 -4.60
N PHE A 126 8.50 3.16 -5.42
CA PHE A 126 7.96 3.67 -6.68
C PHE A 126 7.14 4.95 -6.47
N ALA A 127 6.30 4.98 -5.44
CA ALA A 127 5.48 6.12 -5.08
C ALA A 127 6.28 7.30 -4.48
N VAL A 128 7.59 7.16 -4.35
CA VAL A 128 8.48 8.22 -3.84
C VAL A 128 7.99 8.73 -2.48
N TRP A 129 7.55 7.81 -1.62
CA TRP A 129 7.03 8.10 -0.26
C TRP A 129 5.81 9.03 -0.22
N LYS A 130 5.14 9.25 -1.37
CA LYS A 130 3.96 10.11 -1.49
C LYS A 130 2.70 9.26 -1.61
N PRO A 131 1.71 9.41 -0.70
CA PRO A 131 0.48 8.60 -0.73
C PRO A 131 -0.32 8.74 -2.03
N ASP A 132 -0.31 9.91 -2.65
CA ASP A 132 -1.03 10.18 -3.90
C ASP A 132 -0.49 9.32 -5.06
N LEU A 133 0.85 9.25 -5.17
CA LEU A 133 1.53 8.41 -6.17
C LEU A 133 1.36 6.93 -5.83
N GLY A 134 1.16 6.59 -4.55
CA GLY A 134 0.86 5.24 -4.10
C GLY A 134 -0.43 4.69 -4.72
N ILE A 135 -1.49 5.51 -4.84
CA ILE A 135 -2.73 5.12 -5.50
C ILE A 135 -2.49 4.80 -6.98
N LEU A 136 -1.82 5.71 -7.71
CA LEU A 136 -1.48 5.47 -9.12
C LEU A 136 -0.56 4.26 -9.29
N GLY A 137 0.43 4.12 -8.41
CA GLY A 137 1.34 2.99 -8.39
C GLY A 137 0.60 1.66 -8.18
N SER A 138 -0.38 1.60 -7.26
CA SER A 138 -1.13 0.39 -6.99
C SER A 138 -1.93 -0.09 -8.22
N PHE A 139 -2.54 0.81 -8.97
CA PHE A 139 -3.20 0.48 -10.24
C PHE A 139 -2.21 -0.01 -11.29
N LEU A 140 -1.05 0.65 -11.43
CA LEU A 140 -0.03 0.26 -12.38
C LEU A 140 0.53 -1.12 -12.04
N PHE A 141 0.91 -1.35 -10.79
CA PHE A 141 1.46 -2.64 -10.35
C PHE A 141 0.42 -3.76 -10.41
N GLY A 142 -0.81 -3.48 -10.00
CA GLY A 142 -1.92 -4.43 -10.15
C GLY A 142 -2.16 -4.82 -11.61
N GLY A 143 -2.14 -3.84 -12.52
CA GLY A 143 -2.23 -4.07 -13.96
C GLY A 143 -1.08 -4.93 -14.49
N LEU A 144 0.17 -4.63 -14.12
CA LEU A 144 1.34 -5.40 -14.53
C LEU A 144 1.28 -6.86 -14.03
N MET A 145 0.79 -7.08 -12.81
CA MET A 145 0.64 -8.44 -12.26
C MET A 145 -0.43 -9.26 -12.98
N VAL A 146 -1.43 -8.62 -13.56
CA VAL A 146 -2.57 -9.31 -14.18
C VAL A 146 -2.39 -9.47 -15.69
N VAL A 147 -1.60 -8.61 -16.34
CA VAL A 147 -1.39 -8.57 -17.80
C VAL A 147 -1.02 -9.94 -18.39
N HIS A 148 -0.16 -10.70 -17.72
CA HIS A 148 0.27 -12.01 -18.23
C HIS A 148 -0.87 -13.01 -18.37
N ASN A 149 -1.97 -12.89 -17.57
CA ASN A 149 -3.12 -13.77 -17.66
C ASN A 149 -3.97 -13.53 -18.93
N TYR A 150 -3.82 -12.36 -19.55
CA TYR A 150 -4.58 -11.99 -20.76
C TYR A 150 -3.84 -12.32 -22.07
N ILE A 151 -2.57 -12.74 -22.00
CA ILE A 151 -1.80 -13.08 -23.19
C ILE A 151 -1.88 -14.60 -23.42
N PRO A 152 -2.59 -15.07 -24.47
CA PRO A 152 -2.71 -16.48 -24.74
C PRO A 152 -1.34 -17.06 -25.19
N ASN A 153 -1.12 -18.35 -24.91
CA ASN A 153 0.05 -19.13 -25.36
C ASN A 153 1.42 -18.64 -24.87
N LEU A 154 1.49 -18.00 -23.69
CA LEU A 154 2.76 -17.73 -23.06
C LEU A 154 3.44 -19.03 -22.61
N SER A 155 4.72 -19.20 -22.99
CA SER A 155 5.54 -20.28 -22.44
C SER A 155 5.76 -20.04 -20.93
N PHE A 156 6.00 -21.10 -20.15
CA PHE A 156 6.22 -21.01 -18.72
C PHE A 156 7.32 -19.99 -18.35
N GLY A 157 8.45 -19.99 -19.10
CA GLY A 157 9.52 -19.03 -18.88
C GLY A 157 9.12 -17.57 -19.18
N ALA A 158 8.28 -17.33 -20.18
CA ALA A 158 7.78 -15.98 -20.45
C ALA A 158 6.82 -15.49 -19.35
N GLN A 159 6.02 -16.38 -18.78
CA GLN A 159 5.14 -16.05 -17.65
C GLN A 159 5.93 -15.59 -16.41
N GLU A 160 7.01 -16.30 -16.06
CA GLU A 160 7.91 -15.92 -14.99
C GLU A 160 8.57 -14.55 -15.23
N LEU A 161 9.00 -14.27 -16.47
CA LEU A 161 9.55 -12.96 -16.83
C LEU A 161 8.52 -11.83 -16.65
N PHE A 162 7.24 -12.06 -16.99
CA PHE A 162 6.18 -11.07 -16.73
C PHE A 162 5.94 -10.84 -15.24
N MET A 163 6.06 -11.85 -14.39
CA MET A 163 5.96 -11.70 -12.95
C MET A 163 7.10 -10.85 -12.36
N MET A 164 8.27 -10.80 -13.02
CA MET A 164 9.38 -9.92 -12.62
C MET A 164 9.18 -8.45 -13.04
N THR A 165 8.25 -8.16 -13.95
CA THR A 165 8.06 -6.81 -14.51
C THR A 165 7.84 -5.71 -13.44
N PRO A 166 7.04 -5.90 -12.38
CA PRO A 166 6.86 -4.88 -11.35
C PRO A 166 8.19 -4.50 -10.66
N TYR A 167 9.05 -5.46 -10.41
CA TYR A 167 10.36 -5.22 -9.78
C TYR A 167 11.31 -4.48 -10.71
N VAL A 168 11.34 -4.84 -12.00
CA VAL A 168 12.14 -4.14 -13.01
C VAL A 168 11.68 -2.70 -13.14
N VAL A 169 10.39 -2.44 -13.21
CA VAL A 169 9.81 -1.09 -13.25
C VAL A 169 10.22 -0.30 -12.00
N THR A 170 10.19 -0.92 -10.81
CA THR A 170 10.63 -0.27 -9.57
C THR A 170 12.11 0.16 -9.64
N ILE A 171 12.99 -0.72 -10.14
CA ILE A 171 14.42 -0.42 -10.28
C ILE A 171 14.62 0.77 -11.24
N ILE A 172 13.95 0.76 -12.39
CA ILE A 172 14.02 1.84 -13.38
C ILE A 172 13.58 3.17 -12.77
N VAL A 173 12.45 3.18 -12.05
CA VAL A 173 11.95 4.40 -11.39
C VAL A 173 12.90 4.86 -10.30
N LEU A 174 13.44 3.95 -9.50
CA LEU A 174 14.41 4.29 -8.45
C LEU A 174 15.66 4.95 -9.03
N VAL A 175 16.20 4.41 -10.11
CA VAL A 175 17.34 5.00 -10.83
C VAL A 175 16.97 6.38 -11.37
N ALA A 176 15.82 6.52 -12.04
CA ALA A 176 15.36 7.79 -12.60
C ALA A 176 15.14 8.88 -11.53
N VAL A 177 14.57 8.50 -10.38
CA VAL A 177 14.34 9.41 -9.25
C VAL A 177 15.67 9.79 -8.59
N SER A 178 16.59 8.83 -8.43
CA SER A 178 17.92 9.07 -7.87
C SER A 178 18.75 10.03 -8.74
N MET A 179 18.64 9.93 -10.06
CA MET A 179 19.33 10.85 -10.98
C MET A 179 18.83 12.30 -10.86
N ARG A 180 17.56 12.51 -10.53
CA ARG A 180 16.95 13.84 -10.42
C ARG A 180 17.29 14.60 -9.14
N ARG A 181 17.92 13.99 -8.15
CA ARG A 181 18.41 14.55 -6.86
C ARG A 181 17.49 15.59 -6.18
N LYS A 182 16.19 15.52 -6.37
CA LYS A 182 15.25 16.41 -5.66
C LYS A 182 15.07 15.88 -4.24
N ARG A 183 15.34 16.72 -3.24
CA ARG A 183 15.20 16.37 -1.81
C ARG A 183 13.78 15.88 -1.45
N GLU A 184 12.78 16.37 -2.15
CA GLU A 184 11.38 15.98 -1.97
C GLU A 184 11.09 14.50 -2.35
N ASN A 185 11.99 13.85 -3.08
CA ASN A 185 11.84 12.49 -3.58
C ASN A 185 12.69 11.48 -2.79
N LEU A 186 13.37 11.94 -1.74
CA LEU A 186 14.15 11.06 -0.86
C LEU A 186 13.27 10.51 0.26
N PRO A 187 13.61 9.34 0.82
CA PRO A 187 12.98 8.87 2.05
C PRO A 187 13.19 9.87 3.18
N PRO A 188 12.33 9.88 4.21
CA PRO A 188 12.57 10.68 5.41
C PRO A 188 13.97 10.39 5.98
N ALA A 189 14.75 11.44 6.27
CA ALA A 189 16.16 11.29 6.63
C ALA A 189 16.39 10.44 7.89
N SER A 190 15.43 10.42 8.81
CA SER A 190 15.48 9.63 10.06
C SER A 190 14.75 8.30 9.96
N LEU A 191 14.45 7.81 8.73
CA LEU A 191 13.79 6.54 8.55
C LEU A 191 14.66 5.38 9.07
N GLY A 192 14.12 4.57 9.97
CA GLY A 192 14.83 3.44 10.57
C GLY A 192 15.84 3.82 11.66
N LEU A 193 16.05 5.09 11.93
CA LEU A 193 16.94 5.52 13.00
C LEU A 193 16.20 5.65 14.33
N SER A 194 16.83 5.13 15.39
CA SER A 194 16.37 5.36 16.76
C SER A 194 16.71 6.82 17.13
N TYR A 195 15.85 7.42 17.96
CA TYR A 195 16.07 8.75 18.50
C TYR A 195 16.10 8.68 20.03
N PHE A 196 17.20 9.08 20.60
CA PHE A 196 17.37 9.24 22.04
C PHE A 196 17.58 10.72 22.36
N ARG A 197 16.86 11.22 23.35
CA ARG A 197 16.92 12.64 23.73
C ARG A 197 18.26 13.00 24.35
N GLU A 198 18.96 12.02 24.90
CA GLU A 198 20.23 12.16 25.60
C GLU A 198 21.44 12.22 24.66
N ASP A 199 21.29 11.82 23.40
CA ASP A 199 22.36 11.80 22.40
C ASP A 199 22.49 13.14 21.62
N ARG A 200 22.20 14.26 22.27
CA ARG A 200 22.31 15.60 21.67
C ARG A 200 23.73 16.12 21.69
#